data_824479c36b0186e0975fd6a9f8ffe3c5
#
_entry.id   824479c36b0186e0975fd6a9f8ffe3c5
#
_cell.length_a   1.000
_cell.length_b   1.000
_cell.length_c   1.000
_cell.angle_alpha   90.00
_cell.angle_beta   90.00
_cell.angle_gamma   90.00
#
_symmetry.space_group_name_H-M   'P 1'
#
loop_
_entity.id
_entity.type
_entity.pdbx_description
1 polymer ?
#
loop_
_entity_poly.entity_id
_entity_poly.type
_entity_poly.pdbx_seq_one_letter_code
_entity_poly.pdbx_strand_id
1 'polypeptide(L)'
;MISTRSAILPVSLFLTVGCTATPVETDVEPDHAVLWAAHAAEYQAVSLQVYSQATRDLPQLMADPSFSALPNHKGESDKPPAVILDIDETVVSGVDMELTLLPFNTVRQYEWGLTHQTIPIRGVTEFVNAAQDSGVEVFFVTNRPCEPRNDTDDRCIQEQGVVDLVAEIGIETDREHVLMAFERPEWNKEKVSRREHVAESHRVIMLFGDDFGDFVACSRAEPGAPCKTVATRESRLDALEAYKDYWGKGWYILPNPMYGSWTSVD
;
A
#
# COMPACT_ATOMS: atom_id res chain seq x y z
N MET A 1 -38.43 74.56 -52.20
CA MET A 1 -37.11 74.51 -51.59
C MET A 1 -37.30 73.81 -50.23
N ILE A 2 -37.03 72.53 -50.16
CA ILE A 2 -37.20 71.73 -48.95
C ILE A 2 -35.80 71.32 -48.46
N SER A 3 -35.38 71.87 -47.30
CA SER A 3 -34.10 71.60 -46.67
C SER A 3 -34.22 70.37 -45.80
N THR A 4 -33.51 69.32 -46.13
CA THR A 4 -33.37 68.12 -45.33
C THR A 4 -32.19 68.30 -44.37
N ARG A 5 -32.45 68.30 -43.07
CA ARG A 5 -31.45 68.22 -42.00
C ARG A 5 -31.15 66.75 -41.68
N SER A 6 -29.90 66.34 -41.96
CA SER A 6 -29.39 64.99 -41.45
C SER A 6 -29.02 65.13 -40.00
N ALA A 7 -29.60 64.27 -39.20
CA ALA A 7 -29.23 64.08 -37.79
C ALA A 7 -28.12 63.02 -37.69
N ILE A 8 -26.98 63.39 -37.12
CA ILE A 8 -25.88 62.49 -36.78
C ILE A 8 -26.08 62.03 -35.38
N LEU A 9 -26.31 60.72 -35.20
CA LEU A 9 -26.34 60.02 -33.86
C LEU A 9 -24.89 59.72 -33.43
N PRO A 10 -24.52 59.96 -32.16
CA PRO A 10 -23.23 59.55 -31.64
C PRO A 10 -23.24 58.04 -31.33
N VAL A 11 -22.26 57.31 -31.87
CA VAL A 11 -21.97 55.91 -31.52
C VAL A 11 -21.15 55.93 -30.23
N SER A 12 -21.77 55.49 -29.14
CA SER A 12 -21.08 55.27 -27.87
C SER A 12 -20.35 53.93 -27.92
N LEU A 13 -19.01 53.97 -27.94
CA LEU A 13 -18.14 52.81 -27.87
C LEU A 13 -18.02 52.35 -26.39
N PHE A 14 -18.70 51.27 -26.03
CA PHE A 14 -18.52 50.63 -24.73
C PHE A 14 -17.24 49.80 -24.77
N LEU A 15 -16.19 50.26 -24.10
CA LEU A 15 -15.01 49.46 -23.77
C LEU A 15 -15.38 48.50 -22.62
N THR A 16 -15.59 47.22 -22.92
CA THR A 16 -15.64 46.16 -21.90
C THR A 16 -14.22 45.82 -21.47
N VAL A 17 -13.84 46.27 -20.29
CA VAL A 17 -12.62 45.80 -19.63
C VAL A 17 -12.92 44.35 -19.13
N GLY A 18 -12.49 43.37 -19.90
CA GLY A 18 -12.50 41.99 -19.48
C GLY A 18 -11.41 41.82 -18.41
N CYS A 19 -11.81 41.64 -17.14
CA CYS A 19 -10.92 41.06 -16.12
C CYS A 19 -10.63 39.60 -16.51
N THR A 20 -9.49 39.37 -17.15
CA THR A 20 -8.91 38.03 -17.21
C THR A 20 -8.36 37.72 -15.82
N ALA A 21 -9.11 36.97 -15.00
CA ALA A 21 -8.54 36.35 -13.82
C ALA A 21 -7.51 35.35 -14.33
N THR A 22 -6.23 35.65 -14.16
CA THR A 22 -5.17 34.63 -14.23
C THR A 22 -5.47 33.59 -13.16
N PRO A 23 -5.49 32.30 -13.50
CA PRO A 23 -5.52 31.25 -12.46
C PRO A 23 -4.34 31.51 -11.52
N VAL A 24 -4.62 31.70 -10.26
CA VAL A 24 -3.58 31.62 -9.24
C VAL A 24 -3.19 30.15 -9.24
N GLU A 25 -2.10 29.81 -9.91
CA GLU A 25 -1.39 28.57 -9.68
C GLU A 25 -0.97 28.62 -8.19
N THR A 26 -1.72 27.94 -7.35
CA THR A 26 -1.25 27.64 -6.00
C THR A 26 -0.14 26.64 -6.21
N ASP A 27 1.12 27.08 -6.07
CA ASP A 27 2.27 26.19 -5.91
C ASP A 27 2.05 25.43 -4.59
N VAL A 28 1.29 24.33 -4.66
CA VAL A 28 1.16 23.39 -3.54
C VAL A 28 2.40 22.52 -3.61
N GLU A 29 3.34 22.76 -2.73
CA GLU A 29 4.52 21.90 -2.59
C GLU A 29 4.10 20.56 -1.94
N PRO A 30 4.70 19.43 -2.36
CA PRO A 30 4.51 18.14 -1.68
C PRO A 30 4.91 18.24 -0.20
N ASP A 31 4.22 17.46 0.64
CA ASP A 31 4.57 17.33 2.05
C ASP A 31 6.02 16.82 2.21
N HIS A 32 6.69 17.24 3.28
CA HIS A 32 8.04 16.78 3.60
C HIS A 32 8.13 15.25 3.73
N ALA A 33 7.06 14.57 4.13
CA ALA A 33 6.98 13.12 4.18
C ALA A 33 7.11 12.50 2.79
N VAL A 34 6.38 13.05 1.79
CA VAL A 34 6.45 12.63 0.39
C VAL A 34 7.83 12.92 -0.19
N LEU A 35 8.37 14.12 0.06
CA LEU A 35 9.72 14.50 -0.39
C LEU A 35 10.80 13.60 0.22
N TRP A 36 10.65 13.21 1.49
CA TRP A 36 11.59 12.29 2.14
C TRP A 36 11.55 10.90 1.49
N ALA A 37 10.37 10.34 1.26
CA ALA A 37 10.23 9.06 0.58
C ALA A 37 10.76 9.12 -0.87
N ALA A 38 10.53 10.24 -1.58
CA ALA A 38 10.95 10.43 -2.97
C ALA A 38 12.48 10.59 -3.14
N HIS A 39 13.14 11.32 -2.22
CA HIS A 39 14.49 11.84 -2.46
C HIS A 39 15.54 11.41 -1.44
N ALA A 40 15.14 10.94 -0.24
CA ALA A 40 16.10 10.63 0.80
C ALA A 40 16.81 9.29 0.55
N ALA A 41 18.14 9.31 0.54
CA ALA A 41 18.92 8.10 0.54
C ALA A 41 18.67 7.23 1.80
N GLU A 42 18.29 7.87 2.90
CA GLU A 42 17.91 7.24 4.16
C GLU A 42 16.70 6.33 4.01
N TYR A 43 15.67 6.73 3.25
CA TYR A 43 14.52 5.89 2.92
C TYR A 43 14.96 4.60 2.23
N GLN A 44 15.79 4.73 1.19
CA GLN A 44 16.33 3.61 0.44
C GLN A 44 17.23 2.72 1.30
N ALA A 45 18.05 3.33 2.17
CA ALA A 45 18.95 2.60 3.05
C ALA A 45 18.19 1.78 4.12
N VAL A 46 17.14 2.34 4.72
CA VAL A 46 16.30 1.63 5.70
C VAL A 46 15.59 0.45 5.03
N SER A 47 14.98 0.66 3.87
CA SER A 47 14.30 -0.41 3.12
C SER A 47 15.26 -1.55 2.75
N LEU A 48 16.43 -1.22 2.22
CA LEU A 48 17.47 -2.20 1.92
C LEU A 48 17.95 -2.96 3.17
N GLN A 49 18.08 -2.26 4.32
CA GLN A 49 18.46 -2.87 5.59
C GLN A 49 17.43 -3.88 6.06
N VAL A 50 16.13 -3.56 5.95
CA VAL A 50 15.01 -4.44 6.33
C VAL A 50 15.06 -5.74 5.52
N TYR A 51 15.09 -5.67 4.18
CA TYR A 51 15.13 -6.86 3.33
C TYR A 51 16.43 -7.65 3.45
N SER A 52 17.58 -6.97 3.61
CA SER A 52 18.85 -7.64 3.87
C SER A 52 18.85 -8.40 5.21
N GLN A 53 18.20 -7.87 6.25
CA GLN A 53 18.05 -8.58 7.51
C GLN A 53 17.16 -9.80 7.35
N ALA A 54 16.00 -9.64 6.71
CA ALA A 54 15.07 -10.74 6.44
C ALA A 54 15.74 -11.88 5.66
N THR A 55 16.53 -11.55 4.62
CA THR A 55 17.28 -12.55 3.85
C THR A 55 18.27 -13.33 4.72
N ARG A 56 18.94 -12.68 5.67
CA ARG A 56 19.85 -13.37 6.62
C ARG A 56 19.11 -14.28 7.60
N ASP A 57 17.89 -13.88 8.02
CA ASP A 57 17.10 -14.62 9.01
C ASP A 57 16.34 -15.78 8.38
N LEU A 58 16.09 -15.74 7.07
CA LEU A 58 15.28 -16.72 6.35
C LEU A 58 15.69 -18.19 6.62
N PRO A 59 16.97 -18.59 6.49
CA PRO A 59 17.35 -19.97 6.73
C PRO A 59 17.10 -20.44 8.18
N GLN A 60 17.27 -19.55 9.16
CA GLN A 60 17.05 -19.90 10.57
C GLN A 60 15.55 -20.06 10.87
N LEU A 61 14.70 -19.17 10.34
CA LEU A 61 13.25 -19.23 10.56
C LEU A 61 12.61 -20.40 9.82
N MET A 62 13.14 -20.76 8.64
CA MET A 62 12.75 -21.99 7.94
C MET A 62 13.06 -23.24 8.76
N ALA A 63 14.26 -23.29 9.34
CA ALA A 63 14.76 -24.45 10.09
C ALA A 63 14.12 -24.62 11.49
N ASP A 64 13.44 -23.62 12.03
CA ASP A 64 12.76 -23.68 13.31
C ASP A 64 11.28 -24.04 13.13
N PRO A 65 10.89 -25.34 13.30
CA PRO A 65 9.51 -25.77 13.09
C PRO A 65 8.56 -25.26 14.19
N SER A 66 9.08 -24.77 15.29
CA SER A 66 8.27 -24.22 16.39
C SER A 66 7.96 -22.74 16.24
N PHE A 67 8.65 -22.04 15.33
CA PHE A 67 8.45 -20.62 15.09
C PHE A 67 7.29 -20.37 14.11
N SER A 68 6.45 -19.41 14.45
CA SER A 68 5.48 -18.77 13.53
C SER A 68 5.50 -17.27 13.74
N ALA A 69 5.45 -16.52 12.64
CA ALA A 69 5.25 -15.08 12.66
C ALA A 69 3.81 -14.68 13.04
N LEU A 70 2.89 -15.65 13.09
CA LEU A 70 1.56 -15.46 13.66
C LEU A 70 1.57 -15.98 15.12
N PRO A 71 1.42 -15.08 16.11
CA PRO A 71 1.62 -15.45 17.53
C PRO A 71 0.74 -16.60 18.04
N ASN A 72 -0.45 -16.77 17.44
CA ASN A 72 -1.42 -17.80 17.82
C ASN A 72 -1.18 -19.15 17.15
N HIS A 73 -0.20 -19.27 16.22
CA HIS A 73 0.09 -20.46 15.40
C HIS A 73 1.46 -21.08 15.72
N LYS A 74 1.91 -20.99 16.95
CA LYS A 74 3.20 -21.60 17.35
C LYS A 74 3.12 -23.11 17.35
N GLY A 75 4.16 -23.76 16.81
CA GLY A 75 4.30 -25.23 16.86
C GLY A 75 3.63 -26.00 15.72
N GLU A 76 3.17 -25.33 14.67
CA GLU A 76 2.59 -25.97 13.46
C GLU A 76 3.69 -26.45 12.49
N SER A 77 4.49 -27.45 12.91
CA SER A 77 5.74 -27.86 12.26
C SER A 77 5.60 -28.53 10.89
N ASP A 78 4.43 -29.09 10.58
CA ASP A 78 4.25 -29.97 9.42
C ASP A 78 3.80 -29.22 8.16
N LYS A 79 3.49 -27.93 8.29
CA LYS A 79 3.07 -27.08 7.16
C LYS A 79 4.29 -26.50 6.44
N PRO A 80 4.23 -26.37 5.09
CA PRO A 80 5.28 -25.70 4.33
C PRO A 80 5.44 -24.24 4.78
N PRO A 81 6.66 -23.69 4.74
CA PRO A 81 6.91 -22.32 5.14
C PRO A 81 6.36 -21.34 4.11
N ALA A 82 5.80 -20.22 4.60
CA ALA A 82 5.37 -19.11 3.78
C ALA A 82 5.77 -17.76 4.39
N VAL A 83 5.89 -16.75 3.54
CA VAL A 83 6.02 -15.34 3.93
C VAL A 83 4.83 -14.56 3.39
N ILE A 84 4.43 -13.51 4.12
CA ILE A 84 3.35 -12.61 3.72
C ILE A 84 3.91 -11.21 3.59
N LEU A 85 3.67 -10.55 2.45
CA LEU A 85 4.02 -9.16 2.22
C LEU A 85 2.73 -8.34 1.93
N ASP A 86 2.69 -7.11 2.42
CA ASP A 86 1.81 -6.09 1.83
C ASP A 86 2.35 -5.65 0.46
N ILE A 87 1.59 -4.84 -0.28
CA ILE A 87 1.98 -4.36 -1.61
C ILE A 87 2.47 -2.91 -1.56
N ASP A 88 1.59 -1.97 -1.21
CA ASP A 88 1.87 -0.54 -1.30
C ASP A 88 2.86 -0.11 -0.22
N GLU A 89 3.94 0.59 -0.57
CA GLU A 89 5.05 1.01 0.30
C GLU A 89 5.80 -0.16 0.99
N THR A 90 5.47 -1.38 0.58
CA THR A 90 6.16 -2.60 1.03
C THR A 90 6.87 -3.28 -0.14
N VAL A 91 6.16 -3.68 -1.17
CA VAL A 91 6.72 -4.27 -2.40
C VAL A 91 6.99 -3.21 -3.45
N VAL A 92 6.04 -2.31 -3.66
CA VAL A 92 6.12 -1.24 -4.65
C VAL A 92 5.92 0.13 -4.01
N SER A 93 6.56 1.14 -4.58
CA SER A 93 6.43 2.52 -4.12
C SER A 93 5.29 3.23 -4.83
N GLY A 94 4.41 3.87 -4.06
CA GLY A 94 3.38 4.79 -4.52
C GLY A 94 3.82 6.25 -4.57
N VAL A 95 5.07 6.56 -4.27
CA VAL A 95 5.62 7.93 -4.16
C VAL A 95 5.32 8.77 -5.39
N ASP A 96 5.47 8.23 -6.60
CA ASP A 96 5.23 8.99 -7.83
C ASP A 96 3.75 9.40 -7.97
N MET A 97 2.82 8.58 -7.48
CA MET A 97 1.40 8.92 -7.42
C MET A 97 1.14 10.02 -6.38
N GLU A 98 1.77 9.93 -5.22
CA GLU A 98 1.66 10.95 -4.15
C GLU A 98 2.23 12.32 -4.61
N LEU A 99 3.31 12.33 -5.39
CA LEU A 99 3.89 13.55 -5.98
C LEU A 99 2.94 14.26 -6.94
N THR A 100 1.88 13.62 -7.46
CA THR A 100 0.88 14.28 -8.31
C THR A 100 -0.02 15.24 -7.53
N LEU A 101 -0.02 15.18 -6.20
CA LEU A 101 -0.86 16.00 -5.30
C LEU A 101 -2.38 15.85 -5.56
N LEU A 102 -2.77 14.81 -6.27
CA LEU A 102 -4.18 14.53 -6.54
C LEU A 102 -4.75 13.67 -5.39
N PRO A 103 -6.01 13.90 -4.97
CA PRO A 103 -6.62 13.10 -3.92
C PRO A 103 -6.59 11.61 -4.24
N PHE A 104 -6.31 10.79 -3.22
CA PHE A 104 -6.32 9.34 -3.37
C PHE A 104 -7.69 8.85 -3.87
N ASN A 105 -7.65 7.87 -4.81
CA ASN A 105 -8.82 7.19 -5.34
C ASN A 105 -8.41 5.81 -5.83
N THR A 106 -9.15 4.76 -5.47
CA THR A 106 -8.85 3.35 -5.80
C THR A 106 -8.86 3.07 -7.30
N VAL A 107 -9.77 3.72 -8.05
CA VAL A 107 -9.81 3.62 -9.52
C VAL A 107 -8.54 4.21 -10.12
N ARG A 108 -8.14 5.40 -9.64
CA ARG A 108 -6.91 6.05 -10.11
C ARG A 108 -5.67 5.23 -9.75
N GLN A 109 -5.61 4.62 -8.56
CA GLN A 109 -4.51 3.74 -8.18
C GLN A 109 -4.39 2.56 -9.14
N TYR A 110 -5.50 1.92 -9.46
CA TYR A 110 -5.53 0.82 -10.42
C TYR A 110 -5.09 1.26 -11.83
N GLU A 111 -5.65 2.36 -12.34
CA GLU A 111 -5.30 2.92 -13.67
C GLU A 111 -3.83 3.40 -13.73
N TRP A 112 -3.31 3.93 -12.62
CA TRP A 112 -1.91 4.29 -12.50
C TRP A 112 -1.01 3.07 -12.69
N GLY A 113 -1.30 1.97 -12.00
CA GLY A 113 -0.56 0.71 -12.13
C GLY A 113 -0.54 0.14 -13.56
N LEU A 114 -1.59 0.41 -14.37
CA LEU A 114 -1.64 -0.03 -15.77
C LEU A 114 -0.83 0.86 -16.74
N THR A 115 -0.46 2.06 -16.35
CA THR A 115 0.09 3.09 -17.25
C THR A 115 1.47 3.61 -16.85
N HIS A 116 1.92 3.34 -15.64
CA HIS A 116 3.19 3.83 -15.09
C HIS A 116 4.11 2.67 -14.75
N GLN A 117 5.41 2.91 -14.86
CA GLN A 117 6.41 1.93 -14.51
C GLN A 117 6.37 1.64 -13.01
N THR A 118 6.33 0.36 -12.65
CA THR A 118 6.39 -0.09 -11.26
C THR A 118 7.77 0.16 -10.67
N ILE A 119 7.82 0.83 -9.52
CA ILE A 119 9.05 1.11 -8.79
C ILE A 119 9.13 0.17 -7.58
N PRO A 120 10.08 -0.79 -7.55
CA PRO A 120 10.22 -1.69 -6.40
C PRO A 120 10.78 -0.96 -5.17
N ILE A 121 10.31 -1.33 -4.00
CA ILE A 121 10.99 -0.99 -2.75
C ILE A 121 12.36 -1.67 -2.72
N ARG A 122 13.37 -0.92 -2.28
CA ARG A 122 14.77 -1.38 -2.38
C ARG A 122 15.01 -2.67 -1.60
N GLY A 123 15.47 -3.71 -2.32
CA GLY A 123 15.83 -5.01 -1.77
C GLY A 123 14.71 -6.05 -1.79
N VAL A 124 13.47 -5.68 -2.18
CA VAL A 124 12.33 -6.62 -2.17
C VAL A 124 12.48 -7.73 -3.18
N THR A 125 12.87 -7.41 -4.42
CA THR A 125 13.00 -8.40 -5.50
C THR A 125 14.03 -9.48 -5.16
N GLU A 126 15.19 -9.06 -4.64
CA GLU A 126 16.23 -9.98 -4.21
C GLU A 126 15.79 -10.88 -3.06
N PHE A 127 15.04 -10.32 -2.08
CA PHE A 127 14.49 -11.10 -0.96
C PHE A 127 13.46 -12.10 -1.42
N VAL A 128 12.46 -11.68 -2.21
CA VAL A 128 11.35 -12.54 -2.65
C VAL A 128 11.89 -13.70 -3.50
N ASN A 129 12.77 -13.41 -4.46
CA ASN A 129 13.40 -14.45 -5.29
C ASN A 129 14.22 -15.42 -4.43
N ALA A 130 14.97 -14.95 -3.43
CA ALA A 130 15.70 -15.83 -2.52
C ALA A 130 14.79 -16.72 -1.66
N ALA A 131 13.62 -16.21 -1.26
CA ALA A 131 12.62 -16.97 -0.53
C ALA A 131 12.02 -18.08 -1.42
N GLN A 132 11.59 -17.73 -2.64
CA GLN A 132 11.04 -18.67 -3.62
C GLN A 132 12.07 -19.74 -4.02
N ASP A 133 13.31 -19.37 -4.30
CA ASP A 133 14.41 -20.28 -4.60
C ASP A 133 14.72 -21.26 -3.45
N SER A 134 14.39 -20.86 -2.21
CA SER A 134 14.53 -21.70 -1.01
C SER A 134 13.31 -22.60 -0.76
N GLY A 135 12.28 -22.54 -1.61
CA GLY A 135 11.05 -23.32 -1.46
C GLY A 135 10.08 -22.74 -0.42
N VAL A 136 10.13 -21.42 -0.18
CA VAL A 136 9.18 -20.68 0.66
C VAL A 136 8.11 -20.08 -0.23
N GLU A 137 6.84 -20.31 0.07
CA GLU A 137 5.75 -19.69 -0.65
C GLU A 137 5.57 -18.22 -0.25
N VAL A 138 5.25 -17.38 -1.23
CA VAL A 138 5.15 -15.94 -1.03
C VAL A 138 3.72 -15.49 -1.32
N PHE A 139 3.05 -14.94 -0.30
CA PHE A 139 1.70 -14.41 -0.39
C PHE A 139 1.71 -12.88 -0.29
N PHE A 140 0.86 -12.25 -1.08
CA PHE A 140 0.63 -10.82 -1.03
C PHE A 140 -0.73 -10.54 -0.40
N VAL A 141 -0.75 -9.84 0.74
CA VAL A 141 -1.98 -9.49 1.46
C VAL A 141 -2.13 -7.98 1.46
N THR A 142 -2.95 -7.46 0.55
CA THR A 142 -3.07 -6.02 0.30
C THR A 142 -4.45 -5.46 0.66
N ASN A 143 -4.50 -4.19 1.06
CA ASN A 143 -5.74 -3.44 1.24
C ASN A 143 -6.25 -2.76 -0.06
N ARG A 144 -5.60 -3.02 -1.20
CA ARG A 144 -6.23 -2.73 -2.50
C ARG A 144 -7.54 -3.50 -2.58
N PRO A 145 -8.65 -2.84 -2.93
CA PRO A 145 -9.95 -3.50 -2.89
C PRO A 145 -10.20 -4.36 -4.12
N CYS A 146 -10.85 -5.48 -3.91
CA CYS A 146 -11.51 -6.24 -4.95
C CYS A 146 -12.87 -5.59 -5.23
N GLU A 147 -12.97 -4.79 -6.28
CA GLU A 147 -14.16 -4.05 -6.65
C GLU A 147 -14.66 -4.50 -8.03
N PRO A 148 -15.94 -4.97 -8.15
CA PRO A 148 -16.52 -5.30 -9.44
C PRO A 148 -16.48 -4.11 -10.39
N ARG A 149 -16.09 -4.35 -11.64
CA ARG A 149 -16.04 -3.34 -12.70
C ARG A 149 -17.08 -3.62 -13.77
N ASN A 150 -17.58 -2.57 -14.42
CA ASN A 150 -18.61 -2.70 -15.46
C ASN A 150 -18.06 -3.15 -16.82
N ASP A 151 -16.74 -3.16 -16.98
CA ASP A 151 -16.04 -3.48 -18.23
C ASP A 151 -15.52 -4.92 -18.29
N THR A 152 -15.79 -5.74 -17.27
CA THR A 152 -15.37 -7.15 -17.19
C THR A 152 -16.36 -7.98 -16.35
N ASP A 153 -16.44 -9.28 -16.65
CA ASP A 153 -17.16 -10.28 -15.84
C ASP A 153 -16.30 -10.81 -14.68
N ASP A 154 -15.01 -10.48 -14.65
CA ASP A 154 -14.12 -10.84 -13.56
C ASP A 154 -14.45 -9.98 -12.32
N ARG A 155 -14.81 -10.65 -11.24
CA ARG A 155 -15.21 -9.97 -10.00
C ARG A 155 -14.07 -9.24 -9.31
N CYS A 156 -12.83 -9.66 -9.57
CA CYS A 156 -11.62 -9.15 -8.94
C CYS A 156 -10.45 -9.05 -9.94
N ILE A 157 -10.67 -8.35 -11.03
CA ILE A 157 -9.61 -8.14 -12.04
C ILE A 157 -8.37 -7.46 -11.45
N GLN A 158 -8.53 -6.78 -10.31
CA GLN A 158 -7.46 -6.12 -9.59
C GLN A 158 -6.39 -7.11 -9.08
N GLU A 159 -6.75 -8.37 -8.81
CA GLU A 159 -5.75 -9.41 -8.49
C GLU A 159 -4.75 -9.59 -9.63
N GLN A 160 -5.26 -9.70 -10.88
CA GLN A 160 -4.38 -9.78 -12.04
C GLN A 160 -3.52 -8.54 -12.16
N GLY A 161 -4.06 -7.36 -11.87
CA GLY A 161 -3.29 -6.12 -11.83
C GLY A 161 -2.14 -6.15 -10.82
N VAL A 162 -2.30 -6.83 -9.67
CA VAL A 162 -1.19 -7.03 -8.72
C VAL A 162 -0.19 -8.05 -9.24
N VAL A 163 -0.64 -9.15 -9.84
CA VAL A 163 0.25 -10.14 -10.47
C VAL A 163 1.12 -9.48 -11.54
N ASP A 164 0.51 -8.71 -12.44
CA ASP A 164 1.23 -8.02 -13.52
C ASP A 164 2.23 -7.00 -12.96
N LEU A 165 1.83 -6.25 -11.93
CA LEU A 165 2.65 -5.24 -11.26
C LEU A 165 3.90 -5.84 -10.62
N VAL A 166 3.79 -6.97 -9.91
CA VAL A 166 4.97 -7.60 -9.31
C VAL A 166 5.83 -8.34 -10.34
N ALA A 167 5.23 -8.81 -11.45
CA ALA A 167 5.97 -9.39 -12.57
C ALA A 167 6.89 -8.37 -13.25
N GLU A 168 6.49 -7.09 -13.36
CA GLU A 168 7.31 -6.02 -13.91
C GLU A 168 8.63 -5.81 -13.14
N ILE A 169 8.67 -6.13 -11.86
CA ILE A 169 9.87 -6.03 -11.01
C ILE A 169 10.60 -7.37 -10.84
N GLY A 170 10.24 -8.39 -11.63
CA GLY A 170 10.90 -9.69 -11.66
C GLY A 170 10.51 -10.63 -10.53
N ILE A 171 9.29 -10.51 -10.00
CA ILE A 171 8.71 -11.43 -9.02
C ILE A 171 7.64 -12.27 -9.71
N GLU A 172 7.78 -13.59 -9.66
CA GLU A 172 6.78 -14.52 -10.18
C GLU A 172 5.71 -14.81 -9.12
N THR A 173 4.43 -14.70 -9.49
CA THR A 173 3.29 -15.04 -8.65
C THR A 173 2.06 -15.32 -9.50
N ASP A 174 0.99 -15.78 -8.88
CA ASP A 174 -0.32 -15.96 -9.49
C ASP A 174 -1.42 -15.37 -8.59
N ARG A 175 -2.66 -15.41 -9.06
CA ARG A 175 -3.81 -14.84 -8.36
C ARG A 175 -4.13 -15.56 -7.03
N GLU A 176 -3.82 -16.83 -6.89
CA GLU A 176 -4.07 -17.59 -5.66
C GLU A 176 -3.19 -17.11 -4.50
N HIS A 177 -2.06 -16.47 -4.81
CA HIS A 177 -1.14 -15.88 -3.83
C HIS A 177 -1.39 -14.39 -3.56
N VAL A 178 -2.41 -13.78 -4.19
CA VAL A 178 -2.79 -12.39 -3.99
C VAL A 178 -4.14 -12.31 -3.28
N LEU A 179 -4.15 -11.87 -2.02
CA LEU A 179 -5.33 -11.80 -1.18
C LEU A 179 -5.73 -10.33 -0.96
N MET A 180 -6.83 -9.91 -1.58
CA MET A 180 -7.27 -8.52 -1.61
C MET A 180 -8.34 -8.21 -0.55
N ALA A 181 -8.47 -6.94 -0.18
CA ALA A 181 -9.61 -6.52 0.64
C ALA A 181 -10.91 -6.67 -0.16
N PHE A 182 -11.98 -7.13 0.51
CA PHE A 182 -13.33 -7.33 -0.04
C PHE A 182 -13.47 -8.39 -1.14
N GLU A 183 -12.45 -9.19 -1.39
CA GLU A 183 -12.52 -10.36 -2.27
C GLU A 183 -13.50 -11.42 -1.75
N ARG A 184 -13.53 -11.61 -0.42
CA ARG A 184 -14.50 -12.45 0.30
C ARG A 184 -15.27 -11.61 1.32
N PRO A 185 -16.51 -12.00 1.67
CA PRO A 185 -17.34 -11.22 2.60
C PRO A 185 -16.69 -10.93 3.96
N GLU A 186 -15.84 -11.86 4.45
CA GLU A 186 -15.12 -11.73 5.72
C GLU A 186 -13.80 -10.96 5.61
N TRP A 187 -13.33 -10.65 4.39
CA TRP A 187 -12.07 -9.97 4.15
C TRP A 187 -12.29 -8.47 3.99
N ASN A 188 -12.09 -7.75 5.06
CA ASN A 188 -12.13 -6.28 5.07
C ASN A 188 -10.71 -5.69 5.17
N LYS A 189 -10.58 -4.43 5.58
CA LYS A 189 -9.27 -3.77 5.73
C LYS A 189 -8.42 -4.33 6.90
N GLU A 190 -9.02 -5.10 7.81
CA GLU A 190 -8.26 -5.86 8.81
C GLU A 190 -7.66 -7.09 8.15
N LYS A 191 -6.33 -7.17 8.10
CA LYS A 191 -5.64 -8.24 7.38
C LYS A 191 -5.62 -9.59 8.11
N VAL A 192 -6.08 -9.63 9.36
CA VAL A 192 -6.00 -10.84 10.19
C VAL A 192 -6.66 -12.05 9.55
N SER A 193 -7.88 -11.92 8.99
CA SER A 193 -8.60 -13.05 8.37
C SER A 193 -7.86 -13.62 7.14
N ARG A 194 -7.18 -12.76 6.38
CA ARG A 194 -6.38 -13.18 5.23
C ARG A 194 -5.08 -13.87 5.65
N ARG A 195 -4.41 -13.38 6.71
CA ARG A 195 -3.24 -14.07 7.29
C ARG A 195 -3.61 -15.43 7.87
N GLU A 196 -4.76 -15.51 8.58
CA GLU A 196 -5.29 -16.78 9.08
C GLU A 196 -5.59 -17.75 7.94
N HIS A 197 -6.13 -17.28 6.82
CA HIS A 197 -6.37 -18.10 5.63
C HIS A 197 -5.06 -18.72 5.09
N VAL A 198 -3.98 -17.97 4.99
CA VAL A 198 -2.67 -18.51 4.63
C VAL A 198 -2.22 -19.55 5.66
N ALA A 199 -2.45 -19.30 6.94
CA ALA A 199 -2.07 -20.22 8.03
C ALA A 199 -2.87 -21.52 8.06
N GLU A 200 -4.01 -21.63 7.37
CA GLU A 200 -4.73 -22.90 7.22
C GLU A 200 -3.85 -23.98 6.56
N SER A 201 -3.02 -23.59 5.60
CA SER A 201 -2.19 -24.51 4.81
C SER A 201 -0.69 -24.33 4.99
N HIS A 202 -0.22 -23.19 5.50
CA HIS A 202 1.18 -22.84 5.59
C HIS A 202 1.59 -22.43 7.01
N ARG A 203 2.86 -22.61 7.32
CA ARG A 203 3.52 -22.02 8.49
C ARG A 203 4.09 -20.66 8.09
N VAL A 204 3.40 -19.60 8.46
CA VAL A 204 3.87 -18.23 8.18
C VAL A 204 5.10 -17.92 9.02
N ILE A 205 6.24 -17.70 8.38
CA ILE A 205 7.53 -17.47 9.06
C ILE A 205 7.97 -16.00 9.03
N MET A 206 7.42 -15.19 8.13
CA MET A 206 7.71 -13.75 8.08
C MET A 206 6.48 -12.96 7.65
N LEU A 207 6.36 -11.76 8.21
CA LEU A 207 5.42 -10.72 7.79
C LEU A 207 6.18 -9.46 7.40
N PHE A 208 5.74 -8.81 6.31
CA PHE A 208 6.26 -7.52 5.86
C PHE A 208 5.10 -6.55 5.64
N GLY A 209 5.32 -5.30 6.00
CA GLY A 209 4.35 -4.24 5.81
C GLY A 209 4.96 -2.88 6.16
N ASP A 210 4.28 -1.81 5.80
CA ASP A 210 4.59 -0.43 6.16
C ASP A 210 3.64 0.13 7.23
N ASP A 211 2.50 -0.54 7.41
CA ASP A 211 1.47 -0.16 8.40
C ASP A 211 1.42 -1.16 9.57
N PHE A 212 1.19 -0.65 10.77
CA PHE A 212 1.10 -1.49 11.97
C PHE A 212 0.00 -2.56 11.87
N GLY A 213 -1.06 -2.28 11.10
CA GLY A 213 -2.16 -3.21 10.79
C GLY A 213 -1.74 -4.43 9.96
N ASP A 214 -0.56 -4.41 9.35
CA ASP A 214 -0.02 -5.57 8.64
C ASP A 214 0.42 -6.68 9.59
N PHE A 215 0.73 -6.32 10.81
CA PHE A 215 1.23 -7.22 11.86
C PHE A 215 0.19 -7.46 12.97
N VAL A 216 -0.41 -6.39 13.47
CA VAL A 216 -1.27 -6.39 14.66
C VAL A 216 -2.71 -6.11 14.26
N ALA A 217 -3.62 -7.03 14.62
CA ALA A 217 -5.04 -6.81 14.45
C ALA A 217 -5.55 -5.69 15.35
N CYS A 218 -6.65 -5.06 14.95
CA CYS A 218 -7.34 -4.04 15.76
C CYS A 218 -6.47 -2.80 16.08
N SER A 219 -5.62 -2.43 15.15
CA SER A 219 -4.68 -1.31 15.29
C SER A 219 -5.11 -0.02 14.58
N ARG A 220 -6.39 0.05 14.11
CA ARG A 220 -6.94 1.14 13.31
C ARG A 220 -7.93 1.98 14.11
N ALA A 221 -8.04 3.28 13.78
CA ALA A 221 -9.08 4.15 14.32
C ALA A 221 -10.49 3.78 13.84
N GLU A 222 -10.59 3.19 12.64
CA GLU A 222 -11.84 2.66 12.09
C GLU A 222 -11.75 1.13 12.06
N PRO A 223 -12.15 0.44 13.14
CA PRO A 223 -12.01 -1.00 13.23
C PRO A 223 -13.03 -1.70 12.31
N GLY A 224 -12.53 -2.70 11.57
CA GLY A 224 -13.36 -3.70 10.89
C GLY A 224 -13.50 -4.97 11.72
N ALA A 225 -14.46 -5.84 11.40
CA ALA A 225 -14.57 -7.14 12.07
C ALA A 225 -13.22 -7.92 11.95
N PRO A 226 -12.75 -8.59 12.99
CA PRO A 226 -13.41 -8.91 14.28
C PRO A 226 -13.28 -7.83 15.38
N CYS A 227 -12.68 -6.68 15.07
CA CYS A 227 -12.33 -5.63 16.03
C CYS A 227 -13.57 -4.86 16.49
N LYS A 228 -13.63 -4.55 17.77
CA LYS A 228 -14.80 -3.89 18.40
C LYS A 228 -14.45 -2.53 19.01
N THR A 229 -13.18 -2.25 19.16
CA THR A 229 -12.67 -1.03 19.80
C THR A 229 -11.79 -0.25 18.85
N VAL A 230 -11.87 1.06 18.92
CA VAL A 230 -10.97 1.99 18.22
C VAL A 230 -9.58 1.86 18.81
N ALA A 231 -8.56 1.78 17.96
CA ALA A 231 -7.19 1.89 18.42
C ALA A 231 -6.83 3.33 18.78
N THR A 232 -5.98 3.47 19.78
CA THR A 232 -5.38 4.74 20.18
C THR A 232 -3.86 4.65 20.04
N ARG A 233 -3.18 5.77 20.07
CA ARG A 233 -1.71 5.81 20.12
C ARG A 233 -1.16 4.96 21.26
N GLU A 234 -1.77 5.03 22.45
CA GLU A 234 -1.35 4.24 23.61
C GLU A 234 -1.51 2.74 23.37
N SER A 235 -2.69 2.29 22.90
CA SER A 235 -2.92 0.86 22.63
C SER A 235 -1.99 0.29 21.56
N ARG A 236 -1.56 1.11 20.58
CA ARG A 236 -0.57 0.71 19.57
C ARG A 236 0.83 0.58 20.17
N LEU A 237 1.22 1.48 21.08
CA LEU A 237 2.51 1.40 21.79
C LEU A 237 2.54 0.20 22.74
N ASP A 238 1.44 -0.09 23.43
CA ASP A 238 1.31 -1.30 24.26
C ASP A 238 1.46 -2.57 23.43
N ALA A 239 0.83 -2.62 22.24
CA ALA A 239 0.97 -3.73 21.32
C ALA A 239 2.39 -3.84 20.75
N LEU A 240 3.05 -2.71 20.44
CA LEU A 240 4.46 -2.70 20.03
C LEU A 240 5.34 -3.40 21.07
N GLU A 241 5.17 -3.07 22.35
CA GLU A 241 5.94 -3.68 23.45
C GLU A 241 5.55 -5.15 23.68
N ALA A 242 4.25 -5.48 23.58
CA ALA A 242 3.78 -6.85 23.73
C ALA A 242 4.36 -7.83 22.69
N TYR A 243 4.62 -7.33 21.49
CA TYR A 243 5.18 -8.11 20.37
C TYR A 243 6.65 -7.78 20.07
N LYS A 244 7.38 -7.16 20.99
CA LYS A 244 8.78 -6.73 20.78
C LYS A 244 9.72 -7.82 20.28
N ASP A 245 9.48 -9.09 20.65
CA ASP A 245 10.31 -10.22 20.29
C ASP A 245 10.13 -10.67 18.81
N TYR A 246 9.12 -10.13 18.11
CA TYR A 246 8.88 -10.37 16.69
C TYR A 246 9.54 -9.34 15.77
N TRP A 247 9.70 -8.09 16.25
CA TRP A 247 10.27 -7.02 15.44
C TRP A 247 11.73 -7.30 15.09
N GLY A 248 12.03 -7.39 13.78
CA GLY A 248 13.33 -7.81 13.28
C GLY A 248 13.63 -9.31 13.43
N LYS A 249 12.62 -10.10 13.84
CA LYS A 249 12.69 -11.55 13.89
C LYS A 249 11.33 -12.17 13.50
N GLY A 250 11.06 -12.17 12.21
CA GLY A 250 9.78 -12.62 11.64
C GLY A 250 8.84 -11.48 11.28
N TRP A 251 8.92 -10.32 11.93
CA TRP A 251 8.19 -9.09 11.54
C TRP A 251 9.15 -8.02 11.06
N TYR A 252 8.96 -7.55 9.82
CA TYR A 252 9.84 -6.62 9.13
C TYR A 252 9.02 -5.43 8.62
N ILE A 253 9.14 -4.29 9.33
CA ILE A 253 8.37 -3.07 9.01
C ILE A 253 9.19 -2.15 8.11
N LEU A 254 8.55 -1.66 7.03
CA LEU A 254 9.10 -0.66 6.11
C LEU A 254 8.67 0.74 6.56
N PRO A 255 9.47 1.78 6.27
CA PRO A 255 9.09 3.15 6.62
C PRO A 255 8.03 3.69 5.66
N ASN A 256 6.91 4.17 6.17
CA ASN A 256 5.97 4.99 5.41
C ASN A 256 5.61 6.26 6.20
N PRO A 257 6.22 7.41 5.89
CA PRO A 257 5.89 8.68 6.51
C PRO A 257 4.73 9.41 5.84
N MET A 258 4.22 8.93 4.69
CA MET A 258 3.28 9.66 3.84
C MET A 258 1.83 9.45 4.28
N TYR A 259 1.45 8.20 4.55
CA TYR A 259 0.10 7.81 4.94
C TYR A 259 0.12 6.50 5.74
N GLY A 260 -1.02 6.12 6.27
CA GLY A 260 -1.19 4.87 7.03
C GLY A 260 -2.20 5.02 8.16
N SER A 261 -2.49 3.93 8.85
CA SER A 261 -3.45 3.93 9.96
C SER A 261 -3.02 4.83 11.13
N TRP A 262 -1.75 5.15 11.23
CA TRP A 262 -1.18 6.03 12.25
C TRP A 262 -1.64 7.50 12.13
N THR A 263 -2.08 7.94 10.94
CA THR A 263 -2.53 9.33 10.72
C THR A 263 -3.89 9.64 11.37
N SER A 264 -4.65 8.62 11.74
CA SER A 264 -6.02 8.74 12.26
C SER A 264 -6.18 8.31 13.71
N VAL A 265 -5.10 7.86 14.37
CA VAL A 265 -5.14 7.47 15.79
C VAL A 265 -4.62 8.62 16.67
N ASP A 266 -5.36 8.95 17.75
CA ASP A 266 -5.00 9.97 18.75
C ASP A 266 -4.15 9.39 19.89
#